data_25b7aa93ba61af15a7a091efb73c4c00
#
_entry.id   25b7aa93ba61af15a7a091efb73c4c00
#
_cell.length_a   1.000
_cell.length_b   1.000
_cell.length_c   1.000
_cell.angle_alpha   90.00
_cell.angle_beta   90.00
_cell.angle_gamma   90.00
#
_symmetry.space_group_name_H-M   'P 1'
#
loop_
_entity.id
_entity.type
_entity.pdbx_description
1 polymer ?
#
loop_
_entity_poly.entity_id
_entity_poly.type
_entity_poly.pdbx_seq_one_letter_code
_entity_poly.pdbx_strand_id
1 'polypeptide(L)'
;MAVVRLLASRRFAKLLSTGLLGGSVIPMGGVRRSFTTTEGSRPTIVDKRGIDILHDPWFNKGTGFSVTERDRLDLRGLLPPNVSSSRQQIERFMADLKRLEVYARDGQLDTLALATWRILNRLHDRNETMYYKVLMENIEKYAPIVYTPTVGRVCQNYSGLFRRPRGMYFSASDRGEMMSMVYNWPADQVDMIVVTDGSRILGLGDLGIQGIGISIGKLDLYVAAAGINPQRVLPVMIDVGTNNEKLLNNPLYLGLQEHRLDGEEYLSVIDEFMEAVFTRWPNVIVQFEDFQSKWAFNLLQRYRNSYRMFNDDVQGTAGVAIAGLLGAVRAQGRPMSDFPKQKIVVAGAGSAGMGVLNAARQTMIRMLGNTESAFESAREQFWVIDASGLITENRAKIDPYTVSFARKSKEVADQGLREGASLAEV
;
A
#
# COMPACT_ATOMS: atom_id res chain seq x y z
N MET A 1 5.77 -10.98 -7.72
CA MET A 1 6.52 -10.07 -8.63
C MET A 1 6.66 -10.56 -10.08
N ALA A 2 6.49 -11.84 -10.41
CA ALA A 2 6.63 -12.35 -11.78
C ALA A 2 5.44 -12.01 -12.71
N VAL A 3 4.21 -11.94 -12.20
CA VAL A 3 3.01 -11.67 -13.02
C VAL A 3 2.96 -10.22 -13.54
N VAL A 4 3.56 -9.27 -12.83
CA VAL A 4 3.60 -7.85 -13.24
C VAL A 4 4.59 -7.59 -14.38
N ARG A 5 5.61 -8.44 -14.56
CA ARG A 5 6.59 -8.29 -15.65
C ARG A 5 6.06 -8.66 -17.03
N LEU A 6 5.03 -9.50 -17.14
CA LEU A 6 4.45 -9.89 -18.44
C LEU A 6 3.55 -8.81 -19.07
N LEU A 7 3.03 -7.88 -18.28
CA LEU A 7 2.14 -6.80 -18.74
C LEU A 7 2.89 -5.52 -19.17
N ALA A 8 4.21 -5.45 -18.94
CA ALA A 8 5.04 -4.28 -19.27
C ALA A 8 5.76 -4.38 -20.63
N SER A 9 5.29 -5.21 -21.56
CA SER A 9 5.84 -5.19 -22.92
C SER A 9 5.41 -3.94 -23.67
N ARG A 10 6.38 -3.24 -24.30
CA ARG A 10 6.19 -2.01 -25.09
C ARG A 10 5.09 -2.08 -26.16
N ARG A 11 4.55 -3.26 -26.48
CA ARG A 11 3.43 -3.47 -27.39
C ARG A 11 2.08 -3.12 -26.77
N PHE A 12 1.91 -3.26 -25.45
CA PHE A 12 0.64 -2.95 -24.79
C PHE A 12 0.42 -1.42 -24.64
N ALA A 13 1.49 -0.67 -24.40
CA ALA A 13 1.42 0.80 -24.35
C ALA A 13 1.04 1.42 -25.71
N LYS A 14 1.39 0.76 -26.81
CA LYS A 14 1.06 1.23 -28.17
C LYS A 14 -0.39 0.95 -28.58
N LEU A 15 -1.05 -0.04 -27.97
CA LEU A 15 -2.47 -0.35 -28.22
C LEU A 15 -3.44 0.61 -27.51
N LEU A 16 -2.98 1.24 -26.42
CA LEU A 16 -3.76 2.26 -25.69
C LEU A 16 -3.68 3.65 -26.35
N SER A 17 -2.64 3.90 -27.15
CA SER A 17 -2.44 5.20 -27.82
C SER A 17 -3.06 5.31 -29.22
N THR A 18 -3.49 4.20 -29.82
CA THR A 18 -4.20 4.21 -31.10
C THR A 18 -5.69 4.02 -30.87
N GLY A 19 -6.44 5.11 -30.85
CA GLY A 19 -7.87 5.20 -30.58
C GLY A 19 -8.79 4.38 -31.50
N LEU A 20 -8.69 3.06 -31.44
CA LEU A 20 -9.57 2.09 -32.12
C LEU A 20 -10.61 1.49 -31.15
N LEU A 21 -11.41 2.36 -30.54
CA LEU A 21 -12.69 2.00 -29.92
C LEU A 21 -13.74 3.01 -30.33
N GLY A 22 -14.16 2.91 -31.58
CA GLY A 22 -15.43 3.45 -32.05
C GLY A 22 -16.57 2.63 -31.48
N GLY A 23 -16.94 2.92 -30.24
CA GLY A 23 -18.15 2.43 -29.58
C GLY A 23 -18.97 3.67 -29.20
N SER A 24 -20.19 3.80 -29.74
CA SER A 24 -21.12 4.87 -29.46
C SER A 24 -21.24 5.12 -27.93
N VAL A 25 -20.76 6.27 -27.51
CA VAL A 25 -20.99 6.80 -26.16
C VAL A 25 -22.46 7.17 -26.08
N ILE A 26 -23.24 6.38 -25.36
CA ILE A 26 -24.55 6.81 -24.87
C ILE A 26 -24.26 7.96 -23.90
N PRO A 27 -24.81 9.16 -24.10
CA PRO A 27 -24.65 10.23 -23.13
C PRO A 27 -25.45 9.87 -21.90
N MET A 28 -24.82 9.31 -20.88
CA MET A 28 -25.35 9.35 -19.54
C MET A 28 -25.49 10.81 -19.16
N GLY A 29 -26.71 11.28 -18.98
CA GLY A 29 -27.03 12.61 -18.50
C GLY A 29 -26.27 12.86 -17.20
N GLY A 30 -25.13 13.52 -17.33
CA GLY A 30 -24.26 13.83 -16.24
C GLY A 30 -24.95 14.82 -15.32
N VAL A 31 -25.51 14.35 -14.22
CA VAL A 31 -25.57 15.18 -13.04
C VAL A 31 -24.12 15.49 -12.71
N ARG A 32 -23.62 16.65 -13.20
CA ARG A 32 -22.43 17.29 -12.62
C ARG A 32 -22.76 17.56 -11.16
N ARG A 33 -22.52 16.59 -10.30
CA ARG A 33 -22.28 16.89 -8.89
C ARG A 33 -21.00 17.73 -8.89
N SER A 34 -21.18 19.04 -8.88
CA SER A 34 -20.12 19.92 -8.46
C SER A 34 -19.84 19.48 -7.02
N PHE A 35 -18.71 18.84 -6.80
CA PHE A 35 -18.14 18.71 -5.47
C PHE A 35 -17.58 20.08 -5.08
N THR A 36 -18.45 21.07 -4.97
CA THR A 36 -18.22 22.19 -4.09
C THR A 36 -18.48 21.64 -2.70
N THR A 37 -17.49 20.94 -2.15
CA THR A 37 -17.43 20.75 -0.73
C THR A 37 -17.27 22.15 -0.15
N THR A 38 -18.32 22.67 0.44
CA THR A 38 -18.30 23.88 1.26
C THR A 38 -17.24 23.80 2.38
N GLU A 39 -16.68 22.63 2.66
CA GLU A 39 -15.54 22.41 3.54
C GLU A 39 -14.23 23.07 3.06
N GLY A 40 -13.97 23.14 1.76
CA GLY A 40 -12.78 23.80 1.22
C GLY A 40 -12.74 25.31 1.33
N SER A 41 -13.87 25.96 1.68
CA SER A 41 -14.00 27.42 1.82
C SER A 41 -14.03 27.90 3.28
N ARG A 42 -14.02 26.98 4.25
CA ARG A 42 -14.00 27.38 5.66
C ARG A 42 -12.62 27.94 6.04
N PRO A 43 -12.54 29.12 6.69
CA PRO A 43 -11.28 29.62 7.18
C PRO A 43 -10.71 28.64 8.21
N THR A 44 -9.44 28.32 8.07
CA THR A 44 -8.73 27.49 9.04
C THR A 44 -8.44 28.32 10.28
N ILE A 45 -8.83 27.82 11.45
CA ILE A 45 -8.47 28.42 12.73
C ILE A 45 -7.02 28.02 13.01
N VAL A 46 -6.15 29.00 13.18
CA VAL A 46 -4.75 28.81 13.48
C VAL A 46 -4.49 29.39 14.87
N ASP A 47 -4.12 28.52 15.80
CA ASP A 47 -3.77 28.86 17.19
C ASP A 47 -2.27 29.18 17.37
N LYS A 48 -1.44 28.87 16.37
CA LYS A 48 0.01 29.08 16.34
C LYS A 48 0.37 30.46 15.75
N ARG A 49 1.49 31.03 16.21
CA ARG A 49 2.04 32.29 15.71
C ARG A 49 3.56 32.26 15.62
N GLY A 50 4.13 33.23 14.93
CA GLY A 50 5.56 33.42 14.83
C GLY A 50 6.30 32.17 14.33
N ILE A 51 7.38 31.81 14.98
CA ILE A 51 8.24 30.71 14.59
C ILE A 51 7.53 29.35 14.65
N ASP A 52 6.55 29.18 15.55
CA ASP A 52 5.84 27.91 15.73
C ASP A 52 5.00 27.54 14.51
N ILE A 53 4.40 28.54 13.82
CA ILE A 53 3.66 28.28 12.58
C ILE A 53 4.60 27.91 11.42
N LEU A 54 5.84 28.44 11.41
CA LEU A 54 6.84 28.09 10.41
C LEU A 54 7.43 26.69 10.63
N HIS A 55 7.35 26.17 11.84
CA HIS A 55 7.76 24.81 12.19
C HIS A 55 6.64 23.78 12.07
N ASP A 56 5.41 24.22 11.82
CA ASP A 56 4.28 23.36 11.62
C ASP A 56 4.12 23.00 10.13
N PRO A 57 4.32 21.73 9.72
CA PRO A 57 4.24 21.33 8.32
C PRO A 57 2.89 21.64 7.67
N TRP A 58 1.82 21.61 8.45
CA TRP A 58 0.46 21.82 7.98
C TRP A 58 0.17 23.31 7.69
N PHE A 59 0.50 24.18 8.62
CA PHE A 59 0.20 25.61 8.50
C PHE A 59 1.26 26.37 7.72
N ASN A 60 2.47 25.84 7.61
CA ASN A 60 3.58 26.53 6.99
C ASN A 60 3.38 26.70 5.47
N LYS A 61 3.25 27.95 5.04
CA LYS A 61 3.21 28.34 3.62
C LYS A 61 4.58 28.80 3.10
N GLY A 62 5.62 28.76 3.93
CA GLY A 62 6.95 29.29 3.58
C GLY A 62 6.90 30.76 3.18
N THR A 63 7.51 31.10 2.06
CA THR A 63 7.48 32.48 1.51
C THR A 63 6.13 32.87 0.90
N GLY A 64 5.14 31.98 0.92
CA GLY A 64 3.78 32.21 0.40
C GLY A 64 2.84 32.95 1.36
N PHE A 65 3.23 33.18 2.61
CA PHE A 65 2.47 34.03 3.50
C PHE A 65 2.38 35.45 2.94
N SER A 66 1.16 35.95 2.73
CA SER A 66 0.92 37.29 2.27
C SER A 66 1.37 38.34 3.32
N VAL A 67 1.53 39.60 2.92
CA VAL A 67 1.91 40.68 3.85
C VAL A 67 0.95 40.75 5.03
N THR A 68 -0.36 40.67 4.77
CA THR A 68 -1.40 40.70 5.81
C THR A 68 -1.32 39.51 6.76
N GLU A 69 -1.05 38.32 6.24
CA GLU A 69 -0.84 37.10 7.09
C GLU A 69 0.41 37.25 7.94
N ARG A 70 1.50 37.81 7.36
CA ARG A 70 2.73 38.05 8.12
C ARG A 70 2.54 38.99 9.28
N ASP A 71 1.68 40.00 9.10
CA ASP A 71 1.31 40.94 10.19
C ASP A 71 0.49 40.23 11.28
N ARG A 72 -0.55 39.51 10.87
CA ARG A 72 -1.48 38.87 11.80
C ARG A 72 -0.89 37.68 12.58
N LEU A 73 0.11 37.02 12.01
CA LEU A 73 0.70 35.78 12.53
C LEU A 73 2.11 36.00 13.12
N ASP A 74 2.53 37.24 13.31
CA ASP A 74 3.83 37.64 13.88
C ASP A 74 5.03 37.06 13.08
N LEU A 75 4.92 37.07 11.73
CA LEU A 75 5.93 36.53 10.83
C LEU A 75 6.85 37.57 10.22
N ARG A 76 6.64 38.87 10.50
CA ARG A 76 7.52 39.91 9.99
C ARG A 76 8.93 39.77 10.57
N GLY A 77 9.93 39.88 9.68
CA GLY A 77 11.34 39.67 10.04
C GLY A 77 11.78 38.20 10.07
N LEU A 78 10.83 37.24 10.10
CA LEU A 78 11.14 35.80 10.08
C LEU A 78 11.22 35.24 8.66
N LEU A 79 10.64 35.93 7.69
CA LEU A 79 10.61 35.49 6.29
C LEU A 79 11.27 36.53 5.38
N PRO A 80 11.92 36.11 4.28
CA PRO A 80 12.39 37.03 3.24
C PRO A 80 11.25 37.94 2.75
N PRO A 81 11.51 39.20 2.35
CA PRO A 81 10.48 40.18 2.06
C PRO A 81 9.58 39.82 0.88
N ASN A 82 10.11 39.12 -0.11
CA ASN A 82 9.33 38.72 -1.27
C ASN A 82 8.25 37.68 -0.93
N VAL A 83 7.03 37.88 -1.42
CA VAL A 83 5.93 36.93 -1.30
C VAL A 83 5.92 36.06 -2.57
N SER A 84 6.23 34.79 -2.42
CA SER A 84 6.29 33.86 -3.55
C SER A 84 4.99 33.05 -3.66
N SER A 85 4.47 32.89 -4.87
CA SER A 85 3.37 31.96 -5.12
C SER A 85 3.78 30.50 -4.86
N SER A 86 2.80 29.60 -4.66
CA SER A 86 3.07 28.16 -4.56
C SER A 86 3.88 27.65 -5.76
N ARG A 87 3.53 28.10 -6.96
CA ARG A 87 4.21 27.72 -8.20
C ARG A 87 5.69 28.10 -8.19
N GLN A 88 6.01 29.34 -7.83
CA GLN A 88 7.40 29.80 -7.73
C GLN A 88 8.20 29.01 -6.67
N GLN A 89 7.57 28.63 -5.56
CA GLN A 89 8.20 27.81 -4.54
C GLN A 89 8.46 26.39 -5.05
N ILE A 90 7.52 25.80 -5.79
CA ILE A 90 7.68 24.47 -6.44
C ILE A 90 8.77 24.54 -7.49
N GLU A 91 8.77 25.54 -8.37
CA GLU A 91 9.81 25.71 -9.41
C GLU A 91 11.23 25.79 -8.80
N ARG A 92 11.37 26.53 -7.71
CA ARG A 92 12.64 26.65 -6.97
C ARG A 92 13.05 25.30 -6.37
N PHE A 93 12.13 24.58 -5.76
CA PHE A 93 12.39 23.26 -5.20
C PHE A 93 12.77 22.23 -6.28
N MET A 94 12.07 22.26 -7.41
CA MET A 94 12.36 21.38 -8.55
C MET A 94 13.72 21.68 -9.19
N ALA A 95 14.14 22.94 -9.20
CA ALA A 95 15.48 23.32 -9.67
C ALA A 95 16.59 22.72 -8.78
N ASP A 96 16.38 22.70 -7.45
CA ASP A 96 17.32 22.07 -6.53
C ASP A 96 17.38 20.55 -6.72
N LEU A 97 16.23 19.88 -6.93
CA LEU A 97 16.21 18.44 -7.22
C LEU A 97 16.96 18.12 -8.53
N LYS A 98 16.76 18.92 -9.57
CA LYS A 98 17.48 18.73 -10.85
C LYS A 98 19.00 18.83 -10.70
N ARG A 99 19.50 19.72 -9.84
CA ARG A 99 20.93 19.82 -9.58
C ARG A 99 21.50 18.53 -9.00
N LEU A 100 20.78 17.87 -8.10
CA LEU A 100 21.20 16.58 -7.55
C LEU A 100 21.27 15.48 -8.60
N GLU A 101 20.32 15.44 -9.53
CA GLU A 101 20.32 14.48 -10.64
C GLU A 101 21.54 14.65 -11.55
N VAL A 102 22.00 15.89 -11.72
CA VAL A 102 23.22 16.19 -12.51
C VAL A 102 24.50 15.76 -11.79
N TYR A 103 24.54 15.88 -10.45
CA TYR A 103 25.73 15.51 -9.66
C TYR A 103 25.80 14.00 -9.36
N ALA A 104 24.71 13.27 -9.45
CA ALA A 104 24.70 11.81 -9.31
C ALA A 104 25.16 11.14 -10.62
N ARG A 105 26.46 11.27 -10.93
CA ARG A 105 27.08 10.59 -12.07
C ARG A 105 27.32 9.12 -11.77
N ASP A 106 27.02 8.29 -12.78
CA ASP A 106 27.41 6.91 -12.99
C ASP A 106 26.97 5.85 -11.96
N GLY A 107 25.90 5.14 -12.30
CA GLY A 107 25.67 3.76 -11.88
C GLY A 107 25.00 3.51 -10.54
N GLN A 108 24.67 4.54 -9.75
CA GLN A 108 24.04 4.38 -8.43
C GLN A 108 22.59 4.90 -8.42
N LEU A 109 21.75 4.35 -9.28
CA LEU A 109 20.30 4.69 -9.33
C LEU A 109 19.61 4.54 -7.96
N ASP A 110 19.94 3.51 -7.21
CA ASP A 110 19.40 3.27 -5.86
C ASP A 110 19.80 4.38 -4.87
N THR A 111 21.03 4.87 -4.96
CA THR A 111 21.53 5.96 -4.10
C THR A 111 20.82 7.28 -4.42
N LEU A 112 20.60 7.57 -5.72
CA LEU A 112 19.87 8.75 -6.16
C LEU A 112 18.41 8.71 -5.73
N ALA A 113 17.74 7.56 -5.87
CA ALA A 113 16.35 7.38 -5.47
C ALA A 113 16.17 7.62 -3.97
N LEU A 114 17.04 7.05 -3.12
CA LEU A 114 17.01 7.27 -1.68
C LEU A 114 17.37 8.71 -1.30
N ALA A 115 18.30 9.36 -2.00
CA ALA A 115 18.61 10.77 -1.81
C ALA A 115 17.41 11.67 -2.17
N THR A 116 16.75 11.38 -3.28
CA THR A 116 15.53 12.06 -3.71
C THR A 116 14.42 11.88 -2.67
N TRP A 117 14.22 10.65 -2.17
CA TRP A 117 13.27 10.38 -1.10
C TRP A 117 13.56 11.24 0.14
N ARG A 118 14.82 11.30 0.58
CA ARG A 118 15.22 12.13 1.74
C ARG A 118 14.88 13.60 1.56
N ILE A 119 15.01 14.14 0.37
CA ILE A 119 14.68 15.54 0.08
C ILE A 119 13.17 15.77 0.06
N LEU A 120 12.41 14.86 -0.57
CA LEU A 120 10.96 14.89 -0.53
C LEU A 120 10.45 14.75 0.91
N ASN A 121 11.02 13.85 1.70
CA ASN A 121 10.69 13.67 3.10
C ASN A 121 10.95 14.94 3.94
N ARG A 122 12.09 15.62 3.71
CA ARG A 122 12.38 16.92 4.37
C ARG A 122 11.40 18.01 3.94
N LEU A 123 10.92 17.99 2.70
CA LEU A 123 9.88 18.91 2.27
C LEU A 123 8.56 18.61 2.99
N HIS A 124 8.18 17.34 3.09
CA HIS A 124 7.00 16.91 3.81
C HIS A 124 7.04 17.33 5.29
N ASP A 125 8.19 17.15 5.97
CA ASP A 125 8.41 17.58 7.36
C ASP A 125 8.27 19.09 7.59
N ARG A 126 8.43 19.89 6.53
CA ARG A 126 8.45 21.34 6.60
C ARG A 126 7.20 22.00 6.03
N ASN A 127 6.65 21.45 4.95
CA ASN A 127 5.50 22.02 4.25
C ASN A 127 4.74 20.91 3.52
N GLU A 128 3.78 20.32 4.20
CA GLU A 128 2.98 19.21 3.71
C GLU A 128 2.19 19.56 2.45
N THR A 129 1.58 20.75 2.42
CA THR A 129 0.82 21.20 1.24
C THR A 129 1.70 21.26 0.00
N MET A 130 2.92 21.79 0.14
CA MET A 130 3.86 21.87 -0.97
C MET A 130 4.37 20.48 -1.39
N TYR A 131 4.61 19.59 -0.42
CA TYR A 131 4.99 18.21 -0.69
C TYR A 131 3.96 17.50 -1.59
N TYR A 132 2.69 17.53 -1.20
CA TYR A 132 1.64 16.88 -2.01
C TYR A 132 1.44 17.56 -3.37
N LYS A 133 1.58 18.88 -3.48
CA LYS A 133 1.56 19.55 -4.80
C LYS A 133 2.69 19.07 -5.71
N VAL A 134 3.92 18.98 -5.19
CA VAL A 134 5.07 18.46 -5.95
C VAL A 134 4.81 17.01 -6.37
N LEU A 135 4.28 16.19 -5.47
CA LEU A 135 4.00 14.79 -5.75
C LEU A 135 2.89 14.62 -6.80
N MET A 136 1.77 15.35 -6.68
CA MET A 136 0.66 15.30 -7.62
C MET A 136 1.03 15.80 -9.02
N GLU A 137 1.79 16.90 -9.11
CA GLU A 137 2.22 17.46 -10.40
C GLU A 137 3.25 16.57 -11.12
N ASN A 138 3.92 15.67 -10.40
CA ASN A 138 4.98 14.81 -10.93
C ASN A 138 4.81 13.35 -10.49
N ILE A 139 3.58 12.85 -10.43
CA ILE A 139 3.25 11.55 -9.82
C ILE A 139 3.98 10.38 -10.51
N GLU A 140 4.07 10.39 -11.83
CA GLU A 140 4.78 9.34 -12.58
C GLU A 140 6.26 9.24 -12.20
N LYS A 141 6.90 10.38 -11.91
CA LYS A 141 8.30 10.45 -11.52
C LYS A 141 8.52 10.04 -10.06
N TYR A 142 7.64 10.48 -9.16
CA TYR A 142 7.88 10.37 -7.72
C TYR A 142 7.12 9.23 -7.04
N ALA A 143 6.07 8.66 -7.62
CA ALA A 143 5.44 7.47 -7.08
C ALA A 143 6.45 6.33 -6.82
N PRO A 144 7.37 5.97 -7.74
CA PRO A 144 8.37 4.94 -7.50
C PRO A 144 9.45 5.36 -6.48
N ILE A 145 9.53 6.64 -6.13
CA ILE A 145 10.44 7.16 -5.09
C ILE A 145 9.79 7.10 -3.70
N VAL A 146 8.54 7.53 -3.58
CA VAL A 146 7.85 7.57 -2.28
C VAL A 146 7.28 6.20 -1.90
N TYR A 147 7.08 5.32 -2.88
CA TYR A 147 6.60 3.96 -2.66
C TYR A 147 7.51 2.91 -3.35
N THR A 148 6.95 1.83 -3.90
CA THR A 148 7.74 0.78 -4.54
C THR A 148 8.37 1.25 -5.86
N PRO A 149 9.66 0.98 -6.10
CA PRO A 149 10.55 0.10 -5.35
C PRO A 149 11.36 0.77 -4.24
N THR A 150 11.48 2.09 -4.21
CA THR A 150 12.41 2.81 -3.31
C THR A 150 12.06 2.64 -1.84
N VAL A 151 10.76 2.53 -1.50
CA VAL A 151 10.29 2.35 -0.12
C VAL A 151 10.89 1.12 0.55
N GLY A 152 11.22 0.06 -0.19
CA GLY A 152 11.92 -1.09 0.36
C GLY A 152 13.28 -0.72 0.95
N ARG A 153 14.04 0.15 0.26
CA ARG A 153 15.31 0.71 0.79
C ARG A 153 15.08 1.65 1.96
N VAL A 154 13.99 2.41 1.92
CA VAL A 154 13.60 3.27 3.06
C VAL A 154 13.35 2.41 4.28
N CYS A 155 12.57 1.35 4.18
CA CYS A 155 12.31 0.43 5.30
C CYS A 155 13.60 -0.21 5.83
N GLN A 156 14.50 -0.69 4.96
CA GLN A 156 15.78 -1.27 5.38
C GLN A 156 16.66 -0.31 6.20
N ASN A 157 16.46 0.99 6.04
CA ASN A 157 17.30 2.02 6.67
C ASN A 157 16.49 2.94 7.60
N TYR A 158 15.24 2.62 7.90
CA TYR A 158 14.31 3.52 8.56
C TYR A 158 14.80 4.02 9.91
N SER A 159 15.41 3.18 10.73
CA SER A 159 15.97 3.59 12.03
C SER A 159 17.01 4.72 11.88
N GLY A 160 17.83 4.68 10.84
CA GLY A 160 18.78 5.75 10.52
C GLY A 160 18.15 6.96 9.83
N LEU A 161 16.98 6.81 9.23
CA LEU A 161 16.26 7.86 8.50
C LEU A 161 15.26 8.61 9.37
N PHE A 162 14.82 8.02 10.49
CA PHE A 162 13.84 8.62 11.38
C PHE A 162 14.30 9.99 11.90
N ARG A 163 13.43 10.99 11.77
CA ARG A 163 13.67 12.35 12.28
C ARG A 163 12.45 12.91 13.00
N ARG A 164 11.26 12.66 12.49
CA ARG A 164 9.97 13.06 13.06
C ARG A 164 8.96 11.94 12.89
N PRO A 165 8.05 11.74 13.85
CA PRO A 165 6.95 10.79 13.70
C PRO A 165 6.02 11.24 12.57
N ARG A 166 5.58 10.28 11.75
CA ARG A 166 4.59 10.47 10.69
C ARG A 166 3.35 9.64 10.87
N GLY A 167 3.27 8.92 11.94
CA GLY A 167 2.19 8.02 12.27
C GLY A 167 2.31 7.58 13.71
N MET A 168 1.54 6.58 14.07
CA MET A 168 1.54 6.03 15.41
C MET A 168 2.22 4.66 15.46
N TYR A 169 2.82 4.40 16.60
CA TYR A 169 3.47 3.14 16.93
C TYR A 169 2.73 2.55 18.12
N PHE A 170 2.27 1.31 17.98
CA PHE A 170 1.72 0.51 19.06
C PHE A 170 2.64 -0.68 19.24
N SER A 171 2.93 -1.05 20.48
CA SER A 171 3.82 -2.17 20.73
C SER A 171 3.18 -3.20 21.65
N ALA A 172 3.75 -4.39 21.67
CA ALA A 172 3.35 -5.42 22.63
C ALA A 172 3.51 -4.98 24.08
N SER A 173 4.42 -4.03 24.34
CA SER A 173 4.63 -3.42 25.68
C SER A 173 3.53 -2.44 26.08
N ASP A 174 2.70 -2.00 25.13
CA ASP A 174 1.62 -1.01 25.36
C ASP A 174 0.26 -1.67 25.61
N ARG A 175 0.22 -3.00 25.87
CA ARG A 175 -1.02 -3.71 26.16
C ARG A 175 -1.78 -3.07 27.32
N GLY A 176 -3.07 -2.85 27.14
CA GLY A 176 -3.96 -2.18 28.08
C GLY A 176 -4.00 -0.67 27.96
N GLU A 177 -3.09 -0.06 27.17
CA GLU A 177 -2.97 1.40 27.02
C GLU A 177 -3.35 1.93 25.64
N MET A 178 -3.63 1.07 24.65
CA MET A 178 -3.84 1.50 23.27
C MET A 178 -5.05 2.42 23.11
N MET A 179 -6.06 2.27 23.99
CA MET A 179 -7.21 3.17 24.01
C MET A 179 -6.80 4.59 24.41
N SER A 180 -5.89 4.75 25.34
CA SER A 180 -5.37 6.07 25.71
C SER A 180 -4.45 6.64 24.64
N MET A 181 -3.66 5.79 24.01
CA MET A 181 -2.69 6.18 22.98
C MET A 181 -3.33 6.78 21.74
N VAL A 182 -4.46 6.26 21.26
CA VAL A 182 -5.14 6.80 20.06
C VAL A 182 -5.55 8.26 20.24
N TYR A 183 -5.73 8.73 21.48
CA TYR A 183 -6.06 10.13 21.77
C TYR A 183 -4.83 11.06 21.70
N ASN A 184 -3.62 10.53 21.62
CA ASN A 184 -2.42 11.32 21.37
C ASN A 184 -2.31 11.77 19.90
N TRP A 185 -3.07 11.14 18.99
CA TRP A 185 -3.13 11.63 17.60
C TRP A 185 -4.01 12.87 17.52
N PRO A 186 -3.50 13.98 16.93
CA PRO A 186 -4.17 15.27 17.01
C PRO A 186 -5.44 15.39 16.16
N ALA A 187 -5.63 14.52 15.16
CA ALA A 187 -6.79 14.60 14.28
C ALA A 187 -8.04 13.97 14.93
N ASP A 188 -9.11 14.78 15.04
CA ASP A 188 -10.41 14.32 15.48
C ASP A 188 -11.08 13.34 14.50
N GLN A 189 -10.74 13.41 13.22
CA GLN A 189 -11.26 12.56 12.17
C GLN A 189 -10.12 11.93 11.40
N VAL A 190 -10.17 10.62 11.28
CA VAL A 190 -9.29 9.82 10.41
C VAL A 190 -10.18 9.02 9.47
N ASP A 191 -9.94 9.18 8.16
CA ASP A 191 -10.69 8.49 7.12
C ASP A 191 -10.03 7.16 6.73
N MET A 192 -8.69 7.13 6.77
CA MET A 192 -7.91 5.99 6.31
C MET A 192 -6.69 5.73 7.19
N ILE A 193 -6.57 4.50 7.64
CA ILE A 193 -5.38 3.97 8.32
C ILE A 193 -4.75 2.90 7.43
N VAL A 194 -3.44 2.94 7.26
CA VAL A 194 -2.67 1.82 6.74
C VAL A 194 -1.79 1.30 7.87
N VAL A 195 -1.99 0.03 8.21
CA VAL A 195 -1.29 -0.64 9.30
C VAL A 195 -0.45 -1.81 8.80
N THR A 196 0.73 -1.95 9.36
CA THR A 196 1.61 -3.11 9.18
C THR A 196 2.16 -3.58 10.51
N ASP A 197 2.51 -4.85 10.63
CA ASP A 197 3.28 -5.40 11.75
C ASP A 197 4.77 -5.61 11.37
N GLY A 198 5.15 -5.23 10.16
CA GLY A 198 6.51 -5.34 9.63
C GLY A 198 6.99 -6.77 9.39
N SER A 199 6.12 -7.78 9.50
CA SER A 199 6.52 -9.18 9.44
C SER A 199 6.90 -9.67 8.06
N ARG A 200 6.42 -8.99 6.99
CA ARG A 200 6.71 -9.37 5.61
C ARG A 200 6.72 -8.19 4.65
N ILE A 201 7.68 -7.31 4.83
CA ILE A 201 7.81 -6.10 4.00
C ILE A 201 8.22 -6.48 2.58
N LEU A 202 7.29 -6.35 1.64
CA LEU A 202 7.50 -6.70 0.22
C LEU A 202 8.13 -8.09 0.07
N GLY A 203 9.22 -8.20 -0.70
CA GLY A 203 10.07 -9.41 -0.81
C GLY A 203 11.26 -9.43 0.14
N LEU A 204 11.34 -8.49 1.10
CA LEU A 204 12.51 -8.33 2.00
C LEU A 204 12.37 -9.10 3.30
N GLY A 205 11.16 -9.59 3.63
CA GLY A 205 10.88 -10.34 4.84
C GLY A 205 10.62 -9.46 6.06
N ASP A 206 10.97 -9.96 7.24
CA ASP A 206 10.76 -9.29 8.52
C ASP A 206 11.71 -8.11 8.69
N LEU A 207 11.15 -6.90 8.76
CA LEU A 207 11.86 -5.65 9.03
C LEU A 207 11.40 -4.97 10.32
N GLY A 208 10.51 -5.62 11.10
CA GLY A 208 10.01 -5.10 12.36
C GLY A 208 9.45 -3.69 12.23
N ILE A 209 9.73 -2.83 13.22
CA ILE A 209 9.23 -1.44 13.27
C ILE A 209 9.57 -0.61 12.03
N GLN A 210 10.64 -0.96 11.32
CA GLN A 210 11.06 -0.29 10.09
C GLN A 210 10.03 -0.40 8.97
N GLY A 211 9.09 -1.35 9.07
CA GLY A 211 7.95 -1.53 8.17
C GLY A 211 7.02 -0.32 8.07
N ILE A 212 7.01 0.60 9.03
CA ILE A 212 6.20 1.83 8.98
C ILE A 212 6.37 2.61 7.68
N GLY A 213 7.54 2.52 7.05
CA GLY A 213 7.81 3.16 5.76
C GLY A 213 6.82 2.75 4.67
N ILE A 214 6.32 1.51 4.70
CA ILE A 214 5.27 1.02 3.78
C ILE A 214 3.97 1.78 4.02
N SER A 215 3.50 1.86 5.26
CA SER A 215 2.27 2.56 5.61
C SER A 215 2.31 4.04 5.21
N ILE A 216 3.44 4.71 5.45
CA ILE A 216 3.67 6.10 5.05
C ILE A 216 3.57 6.26 3.53
N GLY A 217 4.34 5.48 2.77
CA GLY A 217 4.38 5.61 1.31
C GLY A 217 3.05 5.23 0.63
N LYS A 218 2.32 4.25 1.17
CA LYS A 218 0.97 3.90 0.68
C LYS A 218 0.01 5.07 0.86
N LEU A 219 -0.01 5.69 2.03
CA LEU A 219 -0.88 6.84 2.30
C LEU A 219 -0.48 8.08 1.51
N ASP A 220 0.80 8.30 1.25
CA ASP A 220 1.25 9.36 0.33
C ASP A 220 0.61 9.20 -1.07
N LEU A 221 0.52 7.96 -1.58
CA LEU A 221 -0.15 7.70 -2.84
C LEU A 221 -1.68 7.84 -2.75
N TYR A 222 -2.31 7.45 -1.65
CA TYR A 222 -3.74 7.67 -1.45
C TYR A 222 -4.10 9.16 -1.44
N VAL A 223 -3.27 10.00 -0.84
CA VAL A 223 -3.45 11.45 -0.89
C VAL A 223 -3.23 11.96 -2.30
N ALA A 224 -2.09 11.63 -2.92
CA ALA A 224 -1.69 12.21 -4.19
C ALA A 224 -2.52 11.71 -5.39
N ALA A 225 -2.90 10.43 -5.42
CA ALA A 225 -3.59 9.82 -6.55
C ALA A 225 -5.09 9.61 -6.32
N ALA A 226 -5.52 9.35 -5.09
CA ALA A 226 -6.93 9.13 -4.77
C ALA A 226 -7.62 10.36 -4.12
N GLY A 227 -6.87 11.41 -3.77
CA GLY A 227 -7.42 12.68 -3.27
C GLY A 227 -7.94 12.60 -1.83
N ILE A 228 -7.45 11.64 -1.04
CA ILE A 228 -7.78 11.58 0.39
C ILE A 228 -7.12 12.77 1.10
N ASN A 229 -7.85 13.39 2.04
CA ASN A 229 -7.32 14.51 2.79
C ASN A 229 -6.09 14.08 3.62
N PRO A 230 -4.91 14.71 3.43
CA PRO A 230 -3.68 14.34 4.14
C PRO A 230 -3.79 14.42 5.66
N GLN A 231 -4.67 15.25 6.17
CA GLN A 231 -4.91 15.43 7.60
C GLN A 231 -5.80 14.33 8.20
N ARG A 232 -6.38 13.48 7.35
CA ARG A 232 -7.27 12.39 7.73
C ARG A 232 -6.71 11.02 7.42
N VAL A 233 -5.40 10.92 7.20
CA VAL A 233 -4.68 9.67 7.01
C VAL A 233 -3.76 9.41 8.21
N LEU A 234 -3.63 8.15 8.59
CA LEU A 234 -2.80 7.76 9.72
C LEU A 234 -1.99 6.49 9.38
N PRO A 235 -0.67 6.63 9.15
CA PRO A 235 0.22 5.48 9.11
C PRO A 235 0.34 4.84 10.49
N VAL A 236 0.25 3.52 10.55
CA VAL A 236 0.35 2.78 11.81
C VAL A 236 1.35 1.64 11.68
N MET A 237 2.11 1.47 12.74
CA MET A 237 2.98 0.33 12.98
C MET A 237 2.59 -0.38 14.27
N ILE A 238 2.40 -1.70 14.22
CA ILE A 238 2.22 -2.54 15.40
C ILE A 238 3.49 -3.36 15.61
N ASP A 239 4.29 -2.97 16.62
CA ASP A 239 5.53 -3.65 16.95
C ASP A 239 5.27 -4.78 17.94
N VAL A 240 5.31 -5.98 17.45
CA VAL A 240 5.19 -7.23 18.24
C VAL A 240 6.51 -8.00 18.29
N GLY A 241 7.63 -7.29 18.11
CA GLY A 241 8.95 -7.86 18.00
C GLY A 241 9.34 -8.22 16.56
N THR A 242 10.51 -8.83 16.40
CA THR A 242 11.06 -9.23 15.09
C THR A 242 11.82 -10.56 15.22
N ASN A 243 11.76 -11.40 14.18
CA ASN A 243 12.60 -12.61 14.07
C ASN A 243 13.81 -12.38 13.18
N ASN A 244 14.12 -11.12 12.85
CA ASN A 244 15.30 -10.76 12.09
C ASN A 244 16.49 -10.57 13.02
N GLU A 245 17.39 -11.56 13.06
CA GLU A 245 18.58 -11.57 13.93
C GLU A 245 19.47 -10.33 13.75
N LYS A 246 19.52 -9.75 12.54
CA LYS A 246 20.31 -8.52 12.29
C LYS A 246 19.71 -7.32 13.01
N LEU A 247 18.39 -7.27 13.16
CA LEU A 247 17.69 -6.20 13.88
C LEU A 247 17.76 -6.43 15.40
N LEU A 248 17.54 -7.67 15.84
CA LEU A 248 17.66 -8.04 17.26
C LEU A 248 19.03 -7.67 17.84
N ASN A 249 20.09 -7.83 17.06
CA ASN A 249 21.46 -7.55 17.48
C ASN A 249 21.95 -6.12 17.12
N ASN A 250 21.08 -5.26 16.59
CA ASN A 250 21.46 -3.90 16.19
C ASN A 250 21.10 -2.88 17.29
N PRO A 251 22.07 -2.29 18.00
CA PRO A 251 21.80 -1.31 19.06
C PRO A 251 21.15 -0.01 18.56
N LEU A 252 21.11 0.22 17.24
CA LEU A 252 20.49 1.40 16.63
C LEU A 252 19.08 1.09 16.09
N TYR A 253 18.59 -0.13 16.26
CA TYR A 253 17.23 -0.49 15.91
C TYR A 253 16.24 0.20 16.84
N LEU A 254 15.16 0.75 16.29
CA LEU A 254 14.19 1.55 17.05
C LEU A 254 12.99 0.74 17.58
N GLY A 255 12.86 -0.53 17.21
CA GLY A 255 11.78 -1.40 17.65
C GLY A 255 12.15 -2.25 18.85
N LEU A 256 11.20 -3.09 19.26
CA LEU A 256 11.42 -4.09 20.31
C LEU A 256 12.48 -5.09 19.89
N GLN A 257 13.53 -5.22 20.71
CA GLN A 257 14.60 -6.21 20.51
C GLN A 257 14.24 -7.56 21.12
N GLU A 258 13.06 -8.06 20.74
CA GLU A 258 12.47 -9.30 21.21
C GLU A 258 11.94 -10.10 20.02
N HIS A 259 11.87 -11.43 20.18
CA HIS A 259 11.25 -12.29 19.17
C HIS A 259 9.76 -11.98 19.04
N ARG A 260 9.23 -12.13 17.82
CA ARG A 260 7.82 -11.88 17.52
C ARG A 260 6.90 -12.73 18.39
N LEU A 261 5.87 -12.07 18.90
CA LEU A 261 4.72 -12.76 19.44
C LEU A 261 4.05 -13.63 18.37
N ASP A 262 3.45 -14.72 18.81
CA ASP A 262 2.67 -15.63 17.96
C ASP A 262 1.39 -16.08 18.69
N GLY A 263 0.49 -16.79 17.97
CA GLY A 263 -0.73 -17.34 18.55
C GLY A 263 -1.66 -16.28 19.15
N GLU A 264 -2.28 -16.62 20.28
CA GLU A 264 -3.27 -15.76 20.96
C GLU A 264 -2.65 -14.48 21.54
N GLU A 265 -1.39 -14.51 21.93
CA GLU A 265 -0.71 -13.30 22.41
C GLU A 265 -0.57 -12.25 21.30
N TYR A 266 -0.22 -12.68 20.10
CA TYR A 266 -0.20 -11.80 18.92
C TYR A 266 -1.60 -11.26 18.62
N LEU A 267 -2.61 -12.14 18.60
CA LEU A 267 -3.99 -11.75 18.29
C LEU A 267 -4.53 -10.75 19.31
N SER A 268 -4.21 -10.90 20.59
CA SER A 268 -4.68 -9.98 21.64
C SER A 268 -4.19 -8.55 21.44
N VAL A 269 -2.95 -8.36 20.92
CA VAL A 269 -2.41 -7.03 20.58
C VAL A 269 -3.19 -6.40 19.42
N ILE A 270 -3.48 -7.20 18.40
CA ILE A 270 -4.23 -6.70 17.23
C ILE A 270 -5.70 -6.42 17.60
N ASP A 271 -6.33 -7.27 18.43
CA ASP A 271 -7.69 -7.07 18.91
C ASP A 271 -7.82 -5.73 19.67
N GLU A 272 -6.91 -5.46 20.60
CA GLU A 272 -6.91 -4.21 21.38
C GLU A 272 -6.71 -2.98 20.46
N PHE A 273 -5.78 -3.06 19.50
CA PHE A 273 -5.58 -2.01 18.52
C PHE A 273 -6.86 -1.72 17.72
N MET A 274 -7.53 -2.76 17.22
CA MET A 274 -8.76 -2.63 16.43
C MET A 274 -9.89 -2.00 17.25
N GLU A 275 -10.05 -2.44 18.51
CA GLU A 275 -11.05 -1.88 19.43
C GLU A 275 -10.77 -0.40 19.71
N ALA A 276 -9.54 -0.04 20.03
CA ALA A 276 -9.13 1.34 20.30
C ALA A 276 -9.39 2.26 19.11
N VAL A 277 -8.98 1.84 17.92
CA VAL A 277 -9.11 2.61 16.67
C VAL A 277 -10.59 2.85 16.32
N PHE A 278 -11.41 1.80 16.33
CA PHE A 278 -12.83 1.93 15.96
C PHE A 278 -13.68 2.60 17.06
N THR A 279 -13.24 2.61 18.29
CA THR A 279 -13.83 3.43 19.35
C THR A 279 -13.56 4.90 19.13
N ARG A 280 -12.33 5.28 18.80
CA ARG A 280 -11.93 6.68 18.54
C ARG A 280 -12.49 7.21 17.21
N TRP A 281 -12.40 6.40 16.14
CA TRP A 281 -12.80 6.76 14.77
C TRP A 281 -13.75 5.72 14.16
N PRO A 282 -15.04 5.73 14.51
CA PRO A 282 -16.00 4.68 14.10
C PRO A 282 -16.18 4.52 12.58
N ASN A 283 -15.83 5.56 11.83
CA ASN A 283 -16.01 5.58 10.37
C ASN A 283 -14.72 5.34 9.58
N VAL A 284 -13.58 5.13 10.24
CA VAL A 284 -12.30 4.90 9.60
C VAL A 284 -12.30 3.62 8.77
N ILE A 285 -11.52 3.62 7.71
CA ILE A 285 -11.17 2.40 6.96
C ILE A 285 -9.76 2.00 7.37
N VAL A 286 -9.58 0.75 7.78
CA VAL A 286 -8.28 0.20 8.17
C VAL A 286 -7.82 -0.77 7.10
N GLN A 287 -6.70 -0.46 6.45
CA GLN A 287 -6.03 -1.33 5.50
C GLN A 287 -4.86 -2.03 6.18
N PHE A 288 -4.84 -3.36 6.09
CA PHE A 288 -3.71 -4.19 6.49
C PHE A 288 -2.77 -4.35 5.29
N GLU A 289 -1.47 -4.16 5.54
CA GLU A 289 -0.42 -4.16 4.52
C GLU A 289 0.84 -4.90 4.99
N ASP A 290 1.38 -5.77 4.13
CA ASP A 290 2.65 -6.48 4.35
C ASP A 290 2.72 -7.33 5.65
N PHE A 291 1.62 -8.01 5.98
CA PHE A 291 1.58 -9.04 7.01
C PHE A 291 2.02 -10.40 6.46
N GLN A 292 2.58 -11.26 7.31
CA GLN A 292 2.83 -12.67 6.96
C GLN A 292 1.55 -13.36 6.50
N SER A 293 1.66 -14.27 5.54
CA SER A 293 0.51 -14.91 4.90
C SER A 293 -0.46 -15.55 5.90
N LYS A 294 0.05 -16.24 6.94
CA LYS A 294 -0.79 -16.84 7.97
C LYS A 294 -1.68 -15.81 8.68
N TRP A 295 -1.12 -14.65 8.97
CA TRP A 295 -1.83 -13.57 9.65
C TRP A 295 -2.72 -12.77 8.69
N ALA A 296 -2.27 -12.52 7.46
CA ALA A 296 -3.06 -11.80 6.47
C ALA A 296 -4.45 -12.41 6.27
N PHE A 297 -4.53 -13.74 6.12
CA PHE A 297 -5.82 -14.45 5.98
C PHE A 297 -6.59 -14.54 7.29
N ASN A 298 -5.92 -14.86 8.40
CA ASN A 298 -6.55 -15.01 9.70
C ASN A 298 -7.21 -13.70 10.15
N LEU A 299 -6.47 -12.60 10.14
CA LEU A 299 -6.95 -11.28 10.54
C LEU A 299 -8.06 -10.77 9.62
N LEU A 300 -7.94 -11.01 8.30
CA LEU A 300 -9.00 -10.68 7.35
C LEU A 300 -10.30 -11.41 7.69
N GLN A 301 -10.24 -12.71 7.99
CA GLN A 301 -11.42 -13.48 8.40
C GLN A 301 -11.99 -13.01 9.75
N ARG A 302 -11.11 -12.70 10.71
CA ARG A 302 -11.48 -12.27 12.05
C ARG A 302 -12.25 -10.94 12.05
N TYR A 303 -11.82 -9.96 11.24
CA TYR A 303 -12.29 -8.57 11.38
C TYR A 303 -13.23 -8.10 10.26
N ARG A 304 -13.18 -8.66 9.05
CA ARG A 304 -13.88 -8.11 7.88
C ARG A 304 -15.39 -7.97 8.00
N ASN A 305 -16.02 -8.74 8.88
CA ASN A 305 -17.46 -8.70 9.09
C ASN A 305 -17.87 -7.77 10.24
N SER A 306 -16.95 -7.37 11.10
CA SER A 306 -17.18 -6.56 12.29
C SER A 306 -16.66 -5.13 12.13
N TYR A 307 -15.62 -4.93 11.33
CA TYR A 307 -14.94 -3.65 11.15
C TYR A 307 -14.81 -3.29 9.66
N ARG A 308 -14.72 -1.99 9.37
CA ARG A 308 -14.40 -1.49 8.03
C ARG A 308 -12.93 -1.67 7.73
N MET A 309 -12.52 -2.87 7.40
CA MET A 309 -11.14 -3.21 7.11
C MET A 309 -11.01 -4.06 5.86
N PHE A 310 -9.83 -4.04 5.28
CA PHE A 310 -9.42 -4.95 4.23
C PHE A 310 -7.91 -5.22 4.30
N ASN A 311 -7.47 -6.29 3.63
CA ASN A 311 -6.06 -6.58 3.42
C ASN A 311 -5.73 -6.40 1.95
N ASP A 312 -4.81 -5.48 1.64
CA ASP A 312 -4.49 -5.12 0.25
C ASP A 312 -3.70 -6.21 -0.46
N ASP A 313 -2.80 -6.92 0.23
CA ASP A 313 -2.03 -8.03 -0.36
C ASP A 313 -2.94 -9.16 -0.84
N VAL A 314 -4.03 -9.43 -0.10
CA VAL A 314 -5.01 -10.46 -0.41
C VAL A 314 -6.06 -9.98 -1.38
N GLN A 315 -6.68 -8.81 -1.12
CA GLN A 315 -7.88 -8.34 -1.82
C GLN A 315 -7.58 -7.33 -2.93
N GLY A 316 -6.73 -6.33 -2.67
CA GLY A 316 -6.37 -5.32 -3.67
C GLY A 316 -5.59 -5.92 -4.83
N THR A 317 -4.56 -6.71 -4.52
CA THR A 317 -3.77 -7.45 -5.52
C THR A 317 -4.67 -8.39 -6.33
N ALA A 318 -5.62 -9.08 -5.67
CA ALA A 318 -6.57 -9.95 -6.34
C ALA A 318 -7.47 -9.18 -7.31
N GLY A 319 -8.00 -8.03 -6.90
CA GLY A 319 -8.87 -7.19 -7.74
C GLY A 319 -8.19 -6.74 -9.02
N VAL A 320 -6.96 -6.24 -8.91
CA VAL A 320 -6.15 -5.79 -10.07
C VAL A 320 -5.81 -6.96 -10.98
N ALA A 321 -5.41 -8.11 -10.42
CA ALA A 321 -5.06 -9.29 -11.20
C ALA A 321 -6.28 -9.84 -11.96
N ILE A 322 -7.46 -9.91 -11.34
CA ILE A 322 -8.69 -10.34 -12.02
C ILE A 322 -9.06 -9.39 -13.16
N ALA A 323 -8.97 -8.08 -12.95
CA ALA A 323 -9.20 -7.12 -14.02
C ALA A 323 -8.24 -7.35 -15.20
N GLY A 324 -6.96 -7.63 -14.91
CA GLY A 324 -5.97 -7.99 -15.92
C GLY A 324 -6.28 -9.30 -16.64
N LEU A 325 -6.70 -10.35 -15.92
CA LEU A 325 -7.07 -11.64 -16.51
C LEU A 325 -8.30 -11.53 -17.42
N LEU A 326 -9.34 -10.80 -16.98
CA LEU A 326 -10.51 -10.54 -17.82
C LEU A 326 -10.14 -9.70 -19.05
N GLY A 327 -9.26 -8.72 -18.88
CA GLY A 327 -8.70 -7.94 -19.98
C GLY A 327 -7.93 -8.81 -20.99
N ALA A 328 -7.16 -9.79 -20.49
CA ALA A 328 -6.41 -10.73 -21.35
C ALA A 328 -7.33 -11.61 -22.18
N VAL A 329 -8.46 -12.08 -21.65
CA VAL A 329 -9.47 -12.84 -22.40
C VAL A 329 -10.04 -11.98 -23.54
N ARG A 330 -10.38 -10.71 -23.25
CA ARG A 330 -10.83 -9.77 -24.29
C ARG A 330 -9.77 -9.47 -25.36
N ALA A 331 -8.52 -9.32 -24.95
CA ALA A 331 -7.41 -9.06 -25.87
C ALA A 331 -7.15 -10.23 -26.84
N GLN A 332 -7.56 -11.46 -26.48
CA GLN A 332 -7.56 -12.64 -27.36
C GLN A 332 -8.74 -12.68 -28.33
N GLY A 333 -9.61 -11.67 -28.33
CA GLY A 333 -10.83 -11.66 -29.14
C GLY A 333 -11.93 -12.60 -28.63
N ARG A 334 -11.83 -13.10 -27.40
CA ARG A 334 -12.80 -14.00 -26.79
C ARG A 334 -13.84 -13.23 -25.96
N PRO A 335 -15.08 -13.73 -25.86
CA PRO A 335 -16.06 -13.15 -24.96
C PRO A 335 -15.64 -13.38 -23.50
N MET A 336 -16.01 -12.48 -22.60
CA MET A 336 -15.67 -12.60 -21.18
C MET A 336 -16.26 -13.87 -20.53
N SER A 337 -17.36 -14.40 -21.08
CA SER A 337 -17.95 -15.69 -20.69
C SER A 337 -17.01 -16.89 -20.85
N ASP A 338 -15.91 -16.71 -21.57
CA ASP A 338 -14.87 -17.75 -21.71
C ASP A 338 -13.83 -17.73 -20.57
N PHE A 339 -13.92 -16.77 -19.64
CA PHE A 339 -13.03 -16.74 -18.49
C PHE A 339 -13.06 -18.04 -17.66
N PRO A 340 -14.21 -18.64 -17.37
CA PRO A 340 -14.26 -19.92 -16.63
C PRO A 340 -13.61 -21.12 -17.34
N LYS A 341 -13.30 -21.00 -18.62
CA LYS A 341 -12.61 -22.04 -19.41
C LYS A 341 -11.08 -21.87 -19.43
N GLN A 342 -10.56 -20.81 -18.84
CA GLN A 342 -9.13 -20.51 -18.84
C GLN A 342 -8.40 -21.36 -17.80
N LYS A 343 -7.29 -22.01 -18.20
CA LYS A 343 -6.35 -22.62 -17.27
C LYS A 343 -5.45 -21.55 -16.67
N ILE A 344 -5.31 -21.56 -15.35
CA ILE A 344 -4.52 -20.58 -14.60
C ILE A 344 -3.46 -21.32 -13.80
N VAL A 345 -2.20 -21.04 -14.15
CA VAL A 345 -1.03 -21.54 -13.41
C VAL A 345 -0.50 -20.42 -12.53
N VAL A 346 -0.35 -20.67 -11.25
CA VAL A 346 0.19 -19.71 -10.28
C VAL A 346 1.51 -20.22 -9.73
N ALA A 347 2.58 -19.51 -10.01
CA ALA A 347 3.89 -19.75 -9.42
C ALA A 347 4.06 -18.85 -8.18
N GLY A 348 3.92 -19.47 -7.00
CA GLY A 348 3.98 -18.80 -5.69
C GLY A 348 2.66 -18.89 -4.92
N ALA A 349 2.63 -19.72 -3.89
CA ALA A 349 1.47 -19.98 -3.02
C ALA A 349 1.41 -19.04 -1.80
N GLY A 350 1.95 -17.82 -1.88
CA GLY A 350 1.86 -16.80 -0.82
C GLY A 350 0.51 -16.08 -0.81
N SER A 351 0.35 -15.09 0.12
CA SER A 351 -0.90 -14.34 0.31
C SER A 351 -1.46 -13.72 -0.98
N ALA A 352 -0.63 -13.07 -1.77
CA ALA A 352 -1.02 -12.46 -3.03
C ALA A 352 -1.48 -13.52 -4.06
N GLY A 353 -0.70 -14.60 -4.25
CA GLY A 353 -1.05 -15.69 -5.17
C GLY A 353 -2.37 -16.35 -4.79
N MET A 354 -2.54 -16.68 -3.51
CA MET A 354 -3.75 -17.29 -2.99
C MET A 354 -4.96 -16.34 -3.02
N GLY A 355 -4.76 -15.05 -2.78
CA GLY A 355 -5.78 -14.02 -2.96
C GLY A 355 -6.31 -13.98 -4.39
N VAL A 356 -5.39 -13.94 -5.37
CA VAL A 356 -5.73 -13.96 -6.81
C VAL A 356 -6.50 -15.23 -7.19
N LEU A 357 -6.02 -16.39 -6.74
CA LEU A 357 -6.68 -17.67 -7.02
C LEU A 357 -8.10 -17.74 -6.47
N ASN A 358 -8.29 -17.35 -5.20
CA ASN A 358 -9.61 -17.33 -4.59
C ASN A 358 -10.56 -16.38 -5.31
N ALA A 359 -10.10 -15.19 -5.70
CA ALA A 359 -10.91 -14.22 -6.44
C ALA A 359 -11.24 -14.73 -7.86
N ALA A 360 -10.27 -15.35 -8.56
CA ALA A 360 -10.49 -15.94 -9.87
C ALA A 360 -11.52 -17.07 -9.80
N ARG A 361 -11.37 -17.98 -8.83
CA ARG A 361 -12.31 -19.09 -8.60
C ARG A 361 -13.71 -18.57 -8.32
N GLN A 362 -13.87 -17.61 -7.42
CA GLN A 362 -15.16 -17.01 -7.11
C GLN A 362 -15.79 -16.30 -8.33
N THR A 363 -14.97 -15.62 -9.13
CA THR A 363 -15.44 -15.00 -10.37
C THR A 363 -15.93 -16.04 -11.36
N MET A 364 -15.18 -17.12 -11.57
CA MET A 364 -15.60 -18.24 -12.43
C MET A 364 -16.90 -18.88 -11.95
N ILE A 365 -17.02 -19.18 -10.65
CA ILE A 365 -18.22 -19.77 -10.04
C ILE A 365 -19.45 -18.86 -10.25
N ARG A 366 -19.31 -17.54 -10.03
CA ARG A 366 -20.40 -16.57 -10.27
C ARG A 366 -20.84 -16.55 -11.73
N MET A 367 -19.87 -16.59 -12.66
CA MET A 367 -20.15 -16.61 -14.11
C MET A 367 -20.82 -17.90 -14.56
N LEU A 368 -20.60 -19.00 -13.84
CA LEU A 368 -21.20 -20.30 -14.08
C LEU A 368 -22.53 -20.54 -13.32
N GLY A 369 -23.03 -19.52 -12.60
CA GLY A 369 -24.35 -19.54 -11.95
C GLY A 369 -24.38 -20.04 -10.51
N ASN A 370 -23.24 -20.09 -9.80
CA ASN A 370 -23.13 -20.45 -8.38
C ASN A 370 -23.68 -21.86 -8.01
N THR A 371 -23.57 -22.82 -8.91
CA THR A 371 -24.00 -24.21 -8.68
C THR A 371 -22.85 -25.06 -8.13
N GLU A 372 -23.17 -26.24 -7.55
CA GLU A 372 -22.15 -27.19 -7.09
C GLU A 372 -21.24 -27.64 -8.25
N SER A 373 -21.81 -27.88 -9.43
CA SER A 373 -21.05 -28.19 -10.63
C SER A 373 -20.12 -27.03 -11.06
N ALA A 374 -20.50 -25.78 -10.79
CA ALA A 374 -19.65 -24.61 -11.05
C ALA A 374 -18.41 -24.60 -10.15
N PHE A 375 -18.54 -25.05 -8.90
CA PHE A 375 -17.38 -25.18 -7.99
C PHE A 375 -16.36 -26.20 -8.50
N GLU A 376 -16.80 -27.39 -8.90
CA GLU A 376 -15.91 -28.42 -9.45
C GLU A 376 -15.29 -27.97 -10.77
N SER A 377 -16.10 -27.41 -11.68
CA SER A 377 -15.58 -26.88 -12.94
C SER A 377 -14.54 -25.80 -12.77
N ALA A 378 -14.75 -24.88 -11.82
CA ALA A 378 -13.78 -23.82 -11.51
C ALA A 378 -12.51 -24.41 -10.87
N ARG A 379 -12.64 -25.39 -9.94
CA ARG A 379 -11.49 -26.05 -9.29
C ARG A 379 -10.51 -26.63 -10.32
N GLU A 380 -11.02 -27.21 -11.38
CA GLU A 380 -10.24 -27.83 -12.43
C GLU A 380 -9.40 -26.86 -13.29
N GLN A 381 -9.60 -25.56 -13.13
CA GLN A 381 -8.88 -24.56 -13.92
C GLN A 381 -7.55 -24.14 -13.30
N PHE A 382 -7.27 -24.50 -12.03
CA PHE A 382 -6.13 -23.97 -11.29
C PHE A 382 -5.00 -24.97 -11.08
N TRP A 383 -3.78 -24.48 -11.24
CA TRP A 383 -2.53 -25.21 -11.02
C TRP A 383 -1.63 -24.36 -10.14
N VAL A 384 -1.30 -24.84 -8.96
CA VAL A 384 -0.55 -24.06 -7.97
C VAL A 384 0.84 -24.69 -7.77
N ILE A 385 1.85 -23.86 -7.92
CA ILE A 385 3.25 -24.25 -7.82
C ILE A 385 3.88 -23.41 -6.72
N ASP A 386 4.52 -24.03 -5.75
CA ASP A 386 5.34 -23.37 -4.74
C ASP A 386 6.85 -23.64 -4.98
N ALA A 387 7.68 -23.37 -3.97
CA ALA A 387 9.13 -23.61 -4.04
C ALA A 387 9.48 -25.11 -4.23
N SER A 388 8.57 -26.03 -3.86
CA SER A 388 8.73 -27.47 -4.00
C SER A 388 8.04 -28.04 -5.25
N GLY A 389 7.49 -27.18 -6.12
CA GLY A 389 6.81 -27.55 -7.35
C GLY A 389 5.29 -27.66 -7.20
N LEU A 390 4.64 -28.35 -8.16
CA LEU A 390 3.19 -28.53 -8.23
C LEU A 390 2.62 -29.13 -6.93
N ILE A 391 1.55 -28.51 -6.43
CA ILE A 391 0.87 -28.95 -5.20
C ILE A 391 -0.24 -29.94 -5.56
N THR A 392 -0.13 -31.16 -5.03
CA THR A 392 -1.17 -32.19 -5.11
C THR A 392 -1.63 -32.62 -3.72
N GLU A 393 -2.73 -33.39 -3.66
CA GLU A 393 -3.25 -33.96 -2.41
C GLU A 393 -2.29 -34.91 -1.69
N ASN A 394 -1.28 -35.44 -2.40
CA ASN A 394 -0.28 -36.38 -1.86
C ASN A 394 0.89 -35.66 -1.13
N ARG A 395 0.90 -34.33 -1.10
CA ARG A 395 1.95 -33.60 -0.40
C ARG A 395 1.84 -33.83 1.10
N ALA A 396 2.94 -34.19 1.75
CA ALA A 396 2.96 -34.52 3.19
C ALA A 396 2.52 -33.37 4.10
N LYS A 397 2.78 -32.12 3.70
CA LYS A 397 2.37 -30.91 4.44
C LYS A 397 1.90 -29.87 3.44
N ILE A 398 0.60 -29.57 3.46
CA ILE A 398 -0.01 -28.52 2.65
C ILE A 398 -0.44 -27.39 3.58
N ASP A 399 -0.16 -26.15 3.16
CA ASP A 399 -0.66 -24.99 3.87
C ASP A 399 -2.21 -24.98 3.83
N PRO A 400 -2.91 -24.78 4.95
CA PRO A 400 -4.38 -24.82 5.02
C PRO A 400 -5.09 -23.97 3.97
N TYR A 401 -4.49 -22.84 3.57
CA TYR A 401 -5.07 -21.95 2.56
C TYR A 401 -4.91 -22.46 1.13
N THR A 402 -3.99 -23.40 0.88
CA THR A 402 -3.74 -24.00 -0.45
C THR A 402 -4.43 -25.33 -0.65
N VAL A 403 -4.87 -26.01 0.42
CA VAL A 403 -5.52 -27.33 0.36
C VAL A 403 -6.64 -27.39 -0.69
N SER A 404 -7.48 -26.35 -0.74
CA SER A 404 -8.62 -26.30 -1.68
C SER A 404 -8.24 -26.17 -3.16
N PHE A 405 -6.96 -25.94 -3.45
CA PHE A 405 -6.38 -25.88 -4.79
C PHE A 405 -5.41 -27.01 -5.11
N ALA A 406 -5.15 -27.91 -4.15
CA ALA A 406 -4.35 -29.09 -4.39
C ALA A 406 -5.02 -29.96 -5.45
N ARG A 407 -4.25 -30.38 -6.46
CA ARG A 407 -4.76 -31.21 -7.54
C ARG A 407 -4.92 -32.65 -7.07
N LYS A 408 -5.96 -33.35 -7.55
CA LYS A 408 -6.11 -34.78 -7.31
C LYS A 408 -5.01 -35.52 -8.03
N SER A 409 -4.39 -36.47 -7.35
CA SER A 409 -3.24 -37.23 -7.89
C SER A 409 -3.54 -37.96 -9.20
N LYS A 410 -4.77 -38.48 -9.36
CA LYS A 410 -5.21 -39.11 -10.61
C LYS A 410 -5.25 -38.11 -11.77
N GLU A 411 -5.80 -36.92 -11.56
CA GLU A 411 -5.89 -35.87 -12.59
C GLU A 411 -4.50 -35.41 -13.06
N VAL A 412 -3.53 -35.40 -12.16
CA VAL A 412 -2.14 -35.04 -12.44
C VAL A 412 -1.45 -36.13 -13.23
N ALA A 413 -1.63 -37.38 -12.82
CA ALA A 413 -1.07 -38.56 -13.51
C ALA A 413 -1.64 -38.73 -14.93
N ASP A 414 -2.94 -38.52 -15.14
CA ASP A 414 -3.59 -38.56 -16.44
C ASP A 414 -3.01 -37.54 -17.44
N GLN A 415 -2.35 -36.49 -16.95
CA GLN A 415 -1.66 -35.46 -17.76
C GLN A 415 -0.14 -35.68 -17.84
N GLY A 416 0.36 -36.80 -17.33
CA GLY A 416 1.80 -37.10 -17.30
C GLY A 416 2.60 -36.29 -16.31
N LEU A 417 1.91 -35.63 -15.36
CA LEU A 417 2.51 -34.80 -14.31
C LEU A 417 2.61 -35.57 -12.97
N ARG A 418 3.29 -34.97 -12.00
CA ARG A 418 3.50 -35.57 -10.67
C ARG A 418 3.51 -34.49 -9.60
N GLU A 419 3.39 -34.91 -8.34
CA GLU A 419 3.69 -34.03 -7.19
C GLU A 419 5.09 -33.41 -7.34
N GLY A 420 5.21 -32.12 -7.11
CA GLY A 420 6.48 -31.42 -7.21
C GLY A 420 6.94 -31.10 -8.63
N ALA A 421 6.11 -31.35 -9.67
CA ALA A 421 6.43 -30.96 -11.04
C ALA A 421 6.79 -29.48 -11.14
N SER A 422 7.82 -29.17 -11.92
CA SER A 422 8.30 -27.79 -12.11
C SER A 422 7.33 -26.98 -12.97
N LEU A 423 7.48 -25.63 -12.95
CA LEU A 423 6.70 -24.73 -13.81
C LEU A 423 6.86 -25.03 -15.31
N ALA A 424 7.99 -25.60 -15.71
CA ALA A 424 8.25 -25.94 -17.11
C ALA A 424 7.56 -27.26 -17.54
N GLU A 425 7.22 -28.11 -16.58
CA GLU A 425 6.50 -29.37 -16.81
C GLU A 425 4.97 -29.14 -16.83
N VAL A 426 4.46 -28.18 -16.04
CA VAL A 426 3.05 -27.82 -15.93
C VAL A 426 2.65 -26.85 -17.04
#